data_cd4b638b8b0ef5a71b18aff4b9043990
#
_entry.id   cd4b638b8b0ef5a71b18aff4b9043990
#
_cell.length_a   1.000
_cell.length_b   1.000
_cell.length_c   1.000
_cell.angle_alpha   90.00
_cell.angle_beta   90.00
_cell.angle_gamma   90.00
#
_symmetry.space_group_name_H-M   'P 1'
#
loop_
_entity.id
_entity.type
_entity.pdbx_description
1 polymer ?
#
loop_
_entity_poly.entity_id
_entity_poly.type
_entity_poly.pdbx_seq_one_letter_code
_entity_poly.pdbx_strand_id
1 'polypeptide(L)'
;DYLNTQMSAEDFLVKLKLIMPEECKPHETVVFFDEIKKCPEIVTKIKFLVEEGSFKYVMSGSLLGVELKGIASAPVGYLTVLRMYPMDFEEFMIANNVSEATLDMLKEKFDTCQPVDEFLHQRLLSMFFVYLIVGGMPDAVKTYIATKDIREVDKVQRDITTLYKEDFSQYESEDKRLKLISIYDIIPTELNKQNKKFVFTMLDKELKFDRYENSFLWLKDAGVVLPVYNVDAPIVPMKASKNSNIFKLFSSDTGLLTNAYTTETKIELINKNGEVNNGAHFENAVAQQLTANGFEPYFCKKKNTGELDILIEMSGKVVPIEVKSGKSYKVHKALDNFMKIPDYHIEKAYVFSMGNVEREGAVTYLPIYMCYLLKEQKLGRLIVELDMDGL
;
A
#
# COMPACT_ATOMS: atom_id res chain seq x y z
N ASP A 1 -2.98 -2.19 35.85
CA ASP A 1 -3.23 -3.07 37.03
C ASP A 1 -4.71 -3.18 37.43
N TYR A 2 -5.58 -2.19 37.14
CA TYR A 2 -7.01 -2.25 37.49
C TYR A 2 -7.79 -3.21 36.56
N LEU A 3 -7.52 -3.18 35.28
CA LEU A 3 -8.03 -4.12 34.29
C LEU A 3 -6.99 -5.26 34.15
N ASN A 4 -7.09 -6.26 35.04
CA ASN A 4 -6.21 -7.41 34.99
C ASN A 4 -6.65 -8.38 33.89
N THR A 5 -5.71 -8.86 33.12
CA THR A 5 -5.92 -9.75 31.99
C THR A 5 -6.37 -11.16 32.39
N GLN A 6 -6.14 -11.57 33.65
CA GLN A 6 -6.54 -12.88 34.17
C GLN A 6 -8.01 -12.96 34.63
N MET A 7 -8.71 -11.80 34.74
CA MET A 7 -10.13 -11.79 35.13
C MET A 7 -11.04 -12.36 34.04
N SER A 8 -12.23 -12.78 34.42
CA SER A 8 -13.28 -13.18 33.48
C SER A 8 -13.68 -12.03 32.54
N ALA A 9 -14.31 -12.34 31.41
CA ALA A 9 -14.81 -11.28 30.51
C ALA A 9 -15.91 -10.44 31.17
N GLU A 10 -16.73 -11.07 32.02
CA GLU A 10 -17.79 -10.39 32.80
C GLU A 10 -17.20 -9.40 33.80
N ASP A 11 -16.22 -9.83 34.62
CA ASP A 11 -15.54 -8.95 35.57
C ASP A 11 -14.80 -7.82 34.87
N PHE A 12 -14.19 -8.10 33.72
CA PHE A 12 -13.55 -7.09 32.88
C PHE A 12 -14.53 -6.02 32.44
N LEU A 13 -15.72 -6.43 31.95
CA LEU A 13 -16.77 -5.53 31.51
C LEU A 13 -17.32 -4.68 32.65
N VAL A 14 -17.57 -5.28 33.84
CA VAL A 14 -18.01 -4.55 35.04
C VAL A 14 -17.00 -3.49 35.41
N LYS A 15 -15.72 -3.83 35.47
CA LYS A 15 -14.66 -2.86 35.79
C LYS A 15 -14.49 -1.80 34.74
N LEU A 16 -14.63 -2.17 33.45
CA LEU A 16 -14.62 -1.22 32.34
C LEU A 16 -15.73 -0.19 32.53
N LYS A 17 -16.97 -0.63 32.78
CA LYS A 17 -18.13 0.26 33.03
C LYS A 17 -17.92 1.17 34.25
N LEU A 18 -17.23 0.71 35.28
CA LEU A 18 -16.95 1.50 36.49
C LEU A 18 -15.94 2.63 36.30
N ILE A 19 -15.03 2.50 35.33
CA ILE A 19 -14.04 3.54 35.01
C ILE A 19 -14.47 4.49 33.89
N MET A 20 -15.55 4.17 33.20
CA MET A 20 -16.07 5.00 32.12
C MET A 20 -16.79 6.24 32.67
N PRO A 21 -16.68 7.41 32.02
CA PRO A 21 -17.46 8.58 32.36
C PRO A 21 -18.98 8.30 32.26
N GLU A 22 -19.78 9.02 33.05
CA GLU A 22 -21.25 8.86 33.08
C GLU A 22 -21.91 9.15 31.73
N GLU A 23 -21.26 9.95 30.88
CA GLU A 23 -21.72 10.27 29.52
C GLU A 23 -21.65 9.09 28.55
N CYS A 24 -20.90 8.04 28.91
CA CYS A 24 -20.75 6.85 28.08
C CYS A 24 -21.99 5.96 28.17
N LYS A 25 -22.82 6.00 27.14
CA LYS A 25 -24.09 5.26 27.09
C LYS A 25 -23.92 3.95 26.32
N PRO A 26 -24.57 2.86 26.79
CA PRO A 26 -24.66 1.62 26.02
C PRO A 26 -25.21 1.88 24.61
N HIS A 27 -24.71 1.14 23.62
CA HIS A 27 -25.06 1.19 22.19
C HIS A 27 -24.67 2.47 21.45
N GLU A 28 -24.26 3.54 22.14
CA GLU A 28 -23.81 4.81 21.53
C GLU A 28 -22.29 4.96 21.63
N THR A 29 -21.64 4.36 22.62
CA THR A 29 -20.21 4.53 22.93
C THR A 29 -19.37 3.53 22.14
N VAL A 30 -18.24 4.04 21.61
CA VAL A 30 -17.15 3.24 21.04
C VAL A 30 -16.00 3.20 22.03
N VAL A 31 -15.59 2.00 22.41
CA VAL A 31 -14.42 1.78 23.26
C VAL A 31 -13.21 1.52 22.36
N PHE A 32 -12.19 2.36 22.51
CA PHE A 32 -10.95 2.25 21.74
C PHE A 32 -9.82 1.74 22.63
N PHE A 33 -9.28 0.56 22.30
CA PHE A 33 -8.11 0.00 22.94
C PHE A 33 -6.87 0.30 22.10
N ASP A 34 -6.07 1.25 22.56
CA ASP A 34 -4.83 1.62 21.90
C ASP A 34 -3.69 0.71 22.35
N GLU A 35 -2.77 0.41 21.41
CA GLU A 35 -1.61 -0.44 21.65
C GLU A 35 -1.97 -1.81 22.29
N ILE A 36 -2.88 -2.54 21.64
CA ILE A 36 -3.42 -3.81 22.15
C ILE A 36 -2.33 -4.85 22.42
N LYS A 37 -1.15 -4.72 21.81
CA LYS A 37 0.02 -5.57 22.05
C LYS A 37 0.46 -5.60 23.52
N LYS A 38 0.18 -4.56 24.28
CA LYS A 38 0.47 -4.51 25.72
C LYS A 38 -0.48 -5.37 26.55
N CYS A 39 -1.64 -5.74 25.99
CA CYS A 39 -2.66 -6.54 26.65
C CYS A 39 -3.34 -7.50 25.66
N PRO A 40 -2.61 -8.46 25.05
CA PRO A 40 -3.12 -9.32 23.99
C PRO A 40 -4.31 -10.19 24.42
N GLU A 41 -4.47 -10.43 25.72
CA GLU A 41 -5.57 -11.20 26.29
C GLU A 41 -6.94 -10.50 26.13
N ILE A 42 -6.96 -9.18 25.87
CA ILE A 42 -8.20 -8.47 25.56
C ILE A 42 -8.76 -9.00 24.23
N VAL A 43 -7.91 -9.32 23.25
CA VAL A 43 -8.33 -9.88 21.97
C VAL A 43 -9.10 -11.20 22.17
N THR A 44 -8.70 -12.03 23.12
CA THR A 44 -9.40 -13.30 23.43
C THR A 44 -10.77 -13.05 24.08
N LYS A 45 -10.94 -11.93 24.79
CA LYS A 45 -12.19 -11.55 25.46
C LYS A 45 -13.16 -10.83 24.52
N ILE A 46 -12.69 -10.33 23.38
CA ILE A 46 -13.48 -9.46 22.50
C ILE A 46 -14.79 -10.13 22.03
N LYS A 47 -14.76 -11.45 21.83
CA LYS A 47 -15.97 -12.23 21.51
C LYS A 47 -17.09 -11.99 22.51
N PHE A 48 -16.80 -12.17 23.79
CA PHE A 48 -17.77 -12.01 24.87
C PHE A 48 -18.23 -10.56 25.02
N LEU A 49 -17.30 -9.60 24.85
CA LEU A 49 -17.61 -8.18 24.91
C LEU A 49 -18.53 -7.74 23.76
N VAL A 50 -18.35 -8.30 22.57
CA VAL A 50 -19.20 -8.04 21.40
C VAL A 50 -20.56 -8.73 21.55
N GLU A 51 -20.60 -9.98 22.06
CA GLU A 51 -21.85 -10.72 22.29
C GLU A 51 -22.72 -10.06 23.35
N GLU A 52 -22.13 -9.46 24.40
CA GLU A 52 -22.88 -8.71 25.41
C GLU A 52 -23.54 -7.44 24.81
N GLY A 53 -22.89 -6.83 23.81
CA GLY A 53 -23.51 -5.84 22.93
C GLY A 53 -23.61 -4.42 23.46
N SER A 54 -23.17 -4.12 24.71
CA SER A 54 -23.28 -2.76 25.28
C SER A 54 -22.48 -1.72 24.51
N PHE A 55 -21.30 -2.10 23.94
CA PHE A 55 -20.39 -1.16 23.29
C PHE A 55 -19.89 -1.67 21.96
N LYS A 56 -19.45 -0.75 21.12
CA LYS A 56 -18.63 -1.08 19.93
C LYS A 56 -17.17 -0.97 20.31
N TYR A 57 -16.34 -1.86 19.76
CA TYR A 57 -14.93 -1.95 20.12
C TYR A 57 -14.06 -1.71 18.89
N VAL A 58 -13.03 -0.88 19.05
CA VAL A 58 -11.96 -0.65 18.09
C VAL A 58 -10.65 -0.92 18.80
N MET A 59 -9.74 -1.58 18.12
CA MET A 59 -8.41 -1.88 18.67
C MET A 59 -7.35 -1.40 17.69
N SER A 60 -6.30 -0.75 18.20
CA SER A 60 -5.11 -0.43 17.40
C SER A 60 -3.90 -1.21 17.90
N GLY A 61 -2.92 -1.34 17.01
CA GLY A 61 -1.62 -1.90 17.37
C GLY A 61 -0.68 -1.83 16.16
N SER A 62 0.53 -1.38 16.43
CA SER A 62 1.62 -1.51 15.47
C SER A 62 1.90 -3.00 15.26
N LEU A 63 2.12 -3.43 14.01
CA LEU A 63 2.41 -4.83 13.69
C LEU A 63 1.28 -5.83 14.03
N LEU A 64 0.05 -5.37 14.16
CA LEU A 64 -1.09 -6.20 14.54
C LEU A 64 -1.24 -7.45 13.65
N GLY A 65 -0.88 -7.36 12.37
CA GLY A 65 -0.88 -8.50 11.45
C GLY A 65 0.11 -9.60 11.80
N VAL A 66 1.22 -9.26 12.48
CA VAL A 66 2.21 -10.23 12.99
C VAL A 66 1.75 -10.81 14.32
N GLU A 67 1.26 -9.97 15.20
CA GLU A 67 0.90 -10.33 16.58
C GLU A 67 -0.34 -11.21 16.65
N LEU A 68 -1.36 -10.95 15.82
CA LEU A 68 -2.56 -11.80 15.76
C LEU A 68 -2.26 -13.25 15.37
N LYS A 69 -1.14 -13.52 14.68
CA LYS A 69 -0.68 -14.89 14.40
C LYS A 69 -0.20 -15.64 15.64
N GLY A 70 0.24 -14.93 16.68
CA GLY A 70 0.69 -15.49 17.96
C GLY A 70 -0.43 -15.72 18.98
N ILE A 71 -1.65 -15.23 18.72
CA ILE A 71 -2.78 -15.38 19.65
C ILE A 71 -3.42 -16.74 19.45
N ALA A 72 -3.44 -17.54 20.52
CA ALA A 72 -3.93 -18.94 20.52
C ALA A 72 -5.40 -19.10 20.07
N SER A 73 -6.20 -18.04 20.11
CA SER A 73 -7.60 -18.04 19.69
C SER A 73 -8.01 -16.67 19.20
N ALA A 74 -7.72 -16.37 17.92
CA ALA A 74 -8.35 -15.22 17.28
C ALA A 74 -9.85 -15.49 17.16
N PRO A 75 -10.73 -14.60 17.64
CA PRO A 75 -12.18 -14.79 17.58
C PRO A 75 -12.68 -14.59 16.15
N VAL A 76 -12.60 -15.64 15.35
CA VAL A 76 -13.08 -15.65 13.96
C VAL A 76 -14.56 -15.27 13.93
N GLY A 77 -14.92 -14.30 13.07
CA GLY A 77 -16.28 -13.79 12.93
C GLY A 77 -16.62 -12.58 13.82
N TYR A 78 -15.76 -12.22 14.78
CA TYR A 78 -15.96 -11.08 15.68
C TYR A 78 -15.01 -9.90 15.41
N LEU A 79 -14.03 -10.09 14.54
CA LEU A 79 -13.04 -9.09 14.19
C LEU A 79 -13.04 -8.80 12.69
N THR A 80 -13.04 -7.51 12.36
CA THR A 80 -12.73 -7.02 11.02
C THR A 80 -11.40 -6.28 11.08
N VAL A 81 -10.42 -6.73 10.30
CA VAL A 81 -9.10 -6.10 10.25
C VAL A 81 -9.10 -5.01 9.19
N LEU A 82 -8.83 -3.78 9.63
CA LEU A 82 -8.61 -2.64 8.76
C LEU A 82 -7.12 -2.34 8.72
N ARG A 83 -6.55 -2.29 7.53
CA ARG A 83 -5.15 -1.88 7.34
C ARG A 83 -5.10 -0.38 7.12
N MET A 84 -4.29 0.30 7.91
CA MET A 84 -3.95 1.70 7.67
C MET A 84 -2.66 1.78 6.85
N TYR A 85 -2.74 2.51 5.77
CA TYR A 85 -1.59 2.81 4.90
C TYR A 85 -1.11 4.24 5.18
N PRO A 86 0.11 4.61 4.78
CA PRO A 86 0.52 6.00 4.70
C PRO A 86 -0.50 6.80 3.87
N MET A 87 -0.60 8.10 4.12
CA MET A 87 -1.50 8.99 3.37
C MET A 87 -1.26 8.84 1.87
N ASP A 88 -2.34 8.69 1.13
CA ASP A 88 -2.28 8.64 -0.32
C ASP A 88 -2.13 10.03 -0.94
N PHE A 89 -2.05 10.12 -2.27
CA PHE A 89 -1.89 11.42 -2.91
C PHE A 89 -3.14 12.30 -2.79
N GLU A 90 -4.35 11.72 -2.73
CA GLU A 90 -5.59 12.47 -2.47
C GLU A 90 -5.55 13.11 -1.08
N GLU A 91 -5.21 12.34 -0.05
CA GLU A 91 -5.07 12.82 1.33
C GLU A 91 -3.95 13.86 1.44
N PHE A 92 -2.83 13.68 0.73
CA PHE A 92 -1.76 14.67 0.66
C PHE A 92 -2.22 15.99 0.01
N MET A 93 -3.01 15.93 -1.05
CA MET A 93 -3.62 17.11 -1.69
C MET A 93 -4.55 17.84 -0.73
N ILE A 94 -5.43 17.11 -0.04
CA ILE A 94 -6.35 17.67 0.98
C ILE A 94 -5.56 18.34 2.09
N ALA A 95 -4.54 17.69 2.63
CA ALA A 95 -3.67 18.24 3.67
C ALA A 95 -2.93 19.51 3.24
N ASN A 96 -2.68 19.68 1.94
CA ASN A 96 -2.11 20.88 1.34
C ASN A 96 -3.15 21.88 0.82
N ASN A 97 -4.41 21.80 1.27
CA ASN A 97 -5.51 22.72 0.99
C ASN A 97 -5.93 22.74 -0.50
N VAL A 98 -5.81 21.64 -1.22
CA VAL A 98 -6.45 21.49 -2.54
C VAL A 98 -7.97 21.40 -2.30
N SER A 99 -8.75 22.18 -3.04
CA SER A 99 -10.19 22.26 -2.85
C SER A 99 -10.90 20.97 -3.30
N GLU A 100 -12.01 20.64 -2.65
CA GLU A 100 -12.90 19.55 -3.01
C GLU A 100 -13.35 19.66 -4.48
N ALA A 101 -13.68 20.88 -4.94
CA ALA A 101 -14.03 21.13 -6.35
C ALA A 101 -12.92 20.72 -7.34
N THR A 102 -11.64 20.86 -6.95
CA THR A 102 -10.52 20.39 -7.78
C THR A 102 -10.46 18.86 -7.79
N LEU A 103 -10.68 18.21 -6.65
CA LEU A 103 -10.70 16.73 -6.57
C LEU A 103 -11.86 16.14 -7.38
N ASP A 104 -13.05 16.73 -7.27
CA ASP A 104 -14.22 16.33 -8.06
C ASP A 104 -13.99 16.50 -9.57
N MET A 105 -13.39 17.62 -9.97
CA MET A 105 -13.02 17.85 -11.37
C MET A 105 -12.00 16.81 -11.86
N LEU A 106 -10.98 16.45 -11.06
CA LEU A 106 -10.02 15.42 -11.43
C LEU A 106 -10.70 14.06 -11.62
N LYS A 107 -11.64 13.71 -10.75
CA LYS A 107 -12.44 12.51 -10.87
C LYS A 107 -13.30 12.52 -12.15
N GLU A 108 -13.97 13.63 -12.44
CA GLU A 108 -14.71 13.79 -13.68
C GLU A 108 -13.82 13.61 -14.92
N LYS A 109 -12.63 14.24 -14.94
CA LYS A 109 -11.68 14.12 -16.04
C LYS A 109 -11.17 12.70 -16.24
N PHE A 110 -10.94 11.98 -15.13
CA PHE A 110 -10.57 10.57 -15.14
C PHE A 110 -11.70 9.71 -15.72
N ASP A 111 -12.93 9.87 -15.23
CA ASP A 111 -14.10 9.08 -15.64
C ASP A 111 -14.49 9.33 -17.11
N THR A 112 -14.38 10.58 -17.57
CA THR A 112 -14.72 11.00 -18.94
C THR A 112 -13.55 10.88 -19.91
N CYS A 113 -12.36 10.50 -19.46
CA CYS A 113 -11.12 10.48 -20.26
C CYS A 113 -10.85 11.83 -20.94
N GLN A 114 -11.06 12.94 -20.25
CA GLN A 114 -10.81 14.29 -20.76
C GLN A 114 -9.55 14.90 -20.18
N PRO A 115 -8.77 15.67 -20.94
CA PRO A 115 -7.54 16.29 -20.44
C PRO A 115 -7.84 17.31 -19.33
N VAL A 116 -6.92 17.40 -18.38
CA VAL A 116 -6.87 18.46 -17.38
C VAL A 116 -6.30 19.72 -18.02
N ASP A 117 -6.77 20.90 -17.60
CA ASP A 117 -6.15 22.17 -17.99
C ASP A 117 -4.63 22.12 -17.82
N GLU A 118 -3.87 22.61 -18.80
CA GLU A 118 -2.41 22.43 -18.81
C GLU A 118 -1.73 23.10 -17.62
N PHE A 119 -2.20 24.30 -17.21
CA PHE A 119 -1.62 24.99 -16.06
C PHE A 119 -1.85 24.19 -14.77
N LEU A 120 -3.07 23.67 -14.58
CA LEU A 120 -3.40 22.85 -13.41
C LEU A 120 -2.65 21.50 -13.46
N HIS A 121 -2.56 20.87 -14.64
CA HIS A 121 -1.81 19.65 -14.85
C HIS A 121 -0.35 19.79 -14.39
N GLN A 122 0.34 20.86 -14.81
CA GLN A 122 1.73 21.12 -14.42
C GLN A 122 1.88 21.38 -12.91
N ARG A 123 0.91 22.05 -12.28
CA ARG A 123 0.91 22.26 -10.82
C ARG A 123 0.72 20.96 -10.06
N LEU A 124 -0.20 20.11 -10.49
CA LEU A 124 -0.45 18.80 -9.87
C LEU A 124 0.74 17.85 -10.04
N LEU A 125 1.38 17.86 -11.22
CA LEU A 125 2.64 17.14 -11.42
C LEU A 125 3.72 17.61 -10.45
N SER A 126 3.88 18.93 -10.28
CA SER A 126 4.86 19.47 -9.33
C SER A 126 4.53 19.07 -7.90
N MET A 127 3.27 19.09 -7.50
CA MET A 127 2.83 18.60 -6.19
C MET A 127 3.09 17.10 -6.02
N PHE A 128 2.87 16.29 -7.05
CA PHE A 128 3.17 14.88 -7.02
C PHE A 128 4.65 14.59 -6.83
N PHE A 129 5.54 15.34 -7.48
CA PHE A 129 6.98 15.22 -7.24
C PHE A 129 7.38 15.56 -5.80
N VAL A 130 6.72 16.54 -5.19
CA VAL A 130 6.89 16.83 -3.75
C VAL A 130 6.40 15.64 -2.92
N TYR A 131 5.23 15.06 -3.25
CA TYR A 131 4.72 13.87 -2.58
C TYR A 131 5.68 12.68 -2.68
N LEU A 132 6.34 12.46 -3.81
CA LEU A 132 7.35 11.40 -3.94
C LEU A 132 8.48 11.52 -2.91
N ILE A 133 8.77 12.73 -2.45
CA ILE A 133 9.84 13.02 -1.49
C ILE A 133 9.35 13.05 -0.06
N VAL A 134 8.21 13.70 0.18
CA VAL A 134 7.61 13.82 1.51
C VAL A 134 6.97 12.51 1.94
N GLY A 135 6.35 11.78 1.00
CA GLY A 135 5.58 10.59 1.27
C GLY A 135 4.25 10.87 1.94
N GLY A 136 3.66 9.82 2.48
CA GLY A 136 2.38 9.82 3.18
C GLY A 136 2.48 9.60 4.70
N MET A 137 3.69 9.56 5.28
CA MET A 137 3.81 9.44 6.73
C MET A 137 3.30 10.71 7.40
N PRO A 138 2.29 10.64 8.31
CA PRO A 138 1.60 11.84 8.84
C PRO A 138 2.54 12.89 9.41
N ASP A 139 3.57 12.51 10.17
CA ASP A 139 4.51 13.44 10.77
C ASP A 139 5.40 14.11 9.71
N ALA A 140 5.78 13.39 8.65
CA ALA A 140 6.51 13.95 7.52
C ALA A 140 5.66 14.97 6.75
N VAL A 141 4.38 14.65 6.48
CA VAL A 141 3.42 15.55 5.83
C VAL A 141 3.18 16.79 6.68
N LYS A 142 2.93 16.63 7.99
CA LYS A 142 2.76 17.73 8.95
C LYS A 142 3.97 18.66 8.97
N THR A 143 5.17 18.09 9.03
CA THR A 143 6.43 18.84 9.02
C THR A 143 6.59 19.63 7.72
N TYR A 144 6.31 19.00 6.57
CA TYR A 144 6.34 19.69 5.28
C TYR A 144 5.34 20.84 5.22
N ILE A 145 4.11 20.67 5.70
CA ILE A 145 3.10 21.72 5.70
C ILE A 145 3.54 22.91 6.54
N ALA A 146 4.13 22.65 7.71
CA ALA A 146 4.56 23.67 8.65
C ALA A 146 5.80 24.43 8.21
N THR A 147 6.78 23.76 7.60
CA THR A 147 8.12 24.32 7.34
C THR A 147 8.42 24.58 5.88
N LYS A 148 7.84 23.79 4.97
CA LYS A 148 8.18 23.69 3.54
C LYS A 148 9.68 23.35 3.31
N ASP A 149 10.40 22.88 4.34
CA ASP A 149 11.81 22.49 4.29
C ASP A 149 11.96 20.97 4.22
N ILE A 150 12.46 20.48 3.09
CA ILE A 150 12.70 19.05 2.85
C ILE A 150 13.74 18.48 3.82
N ARG A 151 14.68 19.28 4.33
CA ARG A 151 15.68 18.81 5.31
C ARG A 151 15.05 18.47 6.66
N GLU A 152 14.03 19.22 7.09
CA GLU A 152 13.27 18.89 8.29
C GLU A 152 12.43 17.61 8.08
N VAL A 153 11.82 17.44 6.90
CA VAL A 153 11.14 16.21 6.52
C VAL A 153 12.11 15.01 6.54
N ASP A 154 13.31 15.16 6.02
CA ASP A 154 14.35 14.13 6.00
C ASP A 154 14.72 13.65 7.41
N LYS A 155 14.75 14.55 8.40
CA LYS A 155 15.00 14.16 9.80
C LYS A 155 13.88 13.26 10.32
N VAL A 156 12.63 13.67 10.13
CA VAL A 156 11.46 12.90 10.55
C VAL A 156 11.45 11.52 9.88
N GLN A 157 11.73 11.44 8.59
CA GLN A 157 11.77 10.16 7.86
C GLN A 157 12.91 9.26 8.34
N ARG A 158 14.08 9.81 8.69
CA ARG A 158 15.18 9.05 9.30
C ARG A 158 14.80 8.51 10.68
N ASP A 159 14.12 9.30 11.49
CA ASP A 159 13.66 8.86 12.80
C ASP A 159 12.66 7.71 12.65
N ILE A 160 11.68 7.81 11.75
CA ILE A 160 10.73 6.73 11.43
C ILE A 160 11.47 5.46 10.98
N THR A 161 12.43 5.58 10.06
CA THR A 161 13.20 4.44 9.58
C THR A 161 14.04 3.80 10.69
N THR A 162 14.58 4.61 11.59
CA THR A 162 15.34 4.13 12.75
C THR A 162 14.42 3.35 13.68
N LEU A 163 13.24 3.89 14.00
CA LEU A 163 12.25 3.21 14.83
C LEU A 163 11.76 1.89 14.20
N TYR A 164 11.55 1.83 12.89
CA TYR A 164 11.24 0.57 12.21
C TYR A 164 12.35 -0.48 12.44
N LYS A 165 13.63 -0.10 12.31
CA LYS A 165 14.75 -1.00 12.50
C LYS A 165 14.90 -1.44 13.97
N GLU A 166 14.54 -0.57 14.91
CA GLU A 166 14.48 -0.91 16.33
C GLU A 166 13.34 -1.89 16.62
N ASP A 167 12.16 -1.68 16.05
CA ASP A 167 11.02 -2.59 16.17
C ASP A 167 11.35 -3.99 15.62
N PHE A 168 12.12 -4.09 14.53
CA PHE A 168 12.58 -5.39 14.02
C PHE A 168 13.33 -6.18 15.09
N SER A 169 13.98 -5.51 16.05
CA SER A 169 14.75 -6.13 17.12
C SER A 169 13.92 -6.68 18.27
N GLN A 170 12.69 -6.20 18.44
CA GLN A 170 11.84 -6.65 19.58
C GLN A 170 11.21 -8.03 19.34
N TYR A 171 11.10 -8.46 18.08
CA TYR A 171 10.33 -9.64 17.70
C TYR A 171 11.16 -10.81 17.19
N GLU A 172 12.48 -10.64 16.99
CA GLU A 172 13.29 -11.67 16.37
C GLU A 172 14.69 -11.79 17.02
N SER A 173 15.30 -12.97 16.88
CA SER A 173 16.69 -13.17 17.27
C SER A 173 17.64 -12.24 16.49
N GLU A 174 18.83 -11.97 17.05
CA GLU A 174 19.81 -11.05 16.45
C GLU A 174 20.14 -11.36 14.98
N ASP A 175 20.30 -12.64 14.64
CA ASP A 175 20.56 -13.08 13.26
C ASP A 175 19.41 -12.73 12.31
N LYS A 176 18.17 -12.89 12.75
CA LYS A 176 16.98 -12.56 11.94
C LYS A 176 16.78 -11.05 11.82
N ARG A 177 17.05 -10.31 12.87
CA ARG A 177 17.04 -8.83 12.86
C ARG A 177 17.97 -8.28 11.77
N LEU A 178 19.22 -8.76 11.72
CA LEU A 178 20.18 -8.31 10.71
C LEU A 178 19.68 -8.61 9.29
N LYS A 179 18.98 -9.73 9.09
CA LYS A 179 18.38 -10.07 7.81
C LYS A 179 17.24 -9.12 7.45
N LEU A 180 16.34 -8.79 8.39
CA LEU A 180 15.25 -7.84 8.19
C LEU A 180 15.79 -6.47 7.78
N ILE A 181 16.78 -5.96 8.50
CA ILE A 181 17.44 -4.68 8.20
C ILE A 181 18.08 -4.74 6.80
N SER A 182 18.81 -5.81 6.49
CA SER A 182 19.47 -5.96 5.18
C SER A 182 18.48 -6.01 4.02
N ILE A 183 17.34 -6.70 4.17
CA ILE A 183 16.27 -6.71 3.16
C ILE A 183 15.71 -5.30 2.98
N TYR A 184 15.41 -4.61 4.08
CA TYR A 184 14.85 -3.25 4.03
C TYR A 184 15.79 -2.26 3.35
N ASP A 185 17.08 -2.27 3.72
CA ASP A 185 18.08 -1.33 3.23
C ASP A 185 18.43 -1.51 1.75
N ILE A 186 18.26 -2.71 1.18
CA ILE A 186 18.58 -2.96 -0.23
C ILE A 186 17.44 -2.57 -1.19
N ILE A 187 16.22 -2.31 -0.70
CA ILE A 187 15.04 -1.99 -1.53
C ILE A 187 15.32 -0.88 -2.55
N PRO A 188 15.87 0.30 -2.16
CA PRO A 188 16.14 1.37 -3.12
C PRO A 188 17.11 0.94 -4.23
N THR A 189 18.10 0.13 -3.88
CA THR A 189 19.11 -0.38 -4.84
C THR A 189 18.48 -1.36 -5.84
N GLU A 190 17.62 -2.27 -5.36
CA GLU A 190 16.96 -3.26 -6.22
C GLU A 190 15.96 -2.61 -7.19
N LEU A 191 15.22 -1.61 -6.72
CA LEU A 191 14.25 -0.88 -7.55
C LEU A 191 14.91 0.00 -8.62
N ASN A 192 16.15 0.44 -8.41
CA ASN A 192 16.90 1.24 -9.40
C ASN A 192 17.59 0.39 -10.49
N LYS A 193 17.62 -0.92 -10.33
CA LYS A 193 18.16 -1.81 -11.37
C LYS A 193 17.25 -1.86 -12.60
N GLN A 194 17.82 -2.13 -13.76
CA GLN A 194 17.05 -2.39 -14.97
C GLN A 194 16.11 -3.59 -14.81
N ASN A 195 16.54 -4.61 -14.05
CA ASN A 195 15.70 -5.73 -13.65
C ASN A 195 15.34 -5.56 -12.16
N LYS A 196 14.15 -5.06 -11.89
CA LYS A 196 13.66 -4.72 -10.54
C LYS A 196 13.22 -5.93 -9.71
N LYS A 197 13.49 -7.16 -10.18
CA LYS A 197 13.25 -8.35 -9.39
C LYS A 197 14.15 -8.33 -8.15
N PHE A 198 13.56 -8.60 -7.00
CA PHE A 198 14.32 -8.75 -5.78
C PHE A 198 15.18 -10.01 -5.84
N VAL A 199 16.49 -9.87 -5.61
CA VAL A 199 17.46 -10.97 -5.75
C VAL A 199 18.17 -11.21 -4.42
N PHE A 200 17.81 -12.31 -3.75
CA PHE A 200 18.37 -12.67 -2.44
C PHE A 200 19.89 -12.92 -2.44
N THR A 201 20.46 -13.35 -3.57
CA THR A 201 21.92 -13.55 -3.68
C THR A 201 22.73 -12.26 -3.54
N MET A 202 22.09 -11.09 -3.57
CA MET A 202 22.73 -9.81 -3.25
C MET A 202 22.97 -9.63 -1.75
N LEU A 203 22.19 -10.30 -0.92
CA LEU A 203 22.36 -10.27 0.54
C LEU A 203 23.47 -11.25 0.98
N ASP A 204 23.56 -12.41 0.29
CA ASP A 204 24.61 -13.40 0.53
C ASP A 204 24.65 -14.36 -0.68
N LYS A 205 25.87 -14.64 -1.20
CA LYS A 205 26.09 -15.45 -2.43
C LYS A 205 25.62 -16.89 -2.32
N GLU A 206 25.46 -17.41 -1.10
CA GLU A 206 25.07 -18.82 -0.86
C GLU A 206 23.59 -19.00 -0.50
N LEU A 207 22.77 -17.92 -0.51
CA LEU A 207 21.44 -17.95 0.08
C LEU A 207 20.33 -18.21 -0.92
N LYS A 208 19.47 -19.17 -0.50
CA LYS A 208 18.19 -19.47 -1.13
C LYS A 208 17.06 -18.71 -0.41
N PHE A 209 15.95 -18.45 -1.12
CA PHE A 209 14.73 -17.85 -0.63
C PHE A 209 14.27 -18.42 0.72
N ASP A 210 14.30 -19.73 0.89
CA ASP A 210 13.83 -20.46 2.07
C ASP A 210 14.41 -19.93 3.40
N ARG A 211 15.64 -19.40 3.39
CA ARG A 211 16.28 -18.84 4.61
C ARG A 211 15.81 -17.45 4.99
N TYR A 212 15.21 -16.69 4.03
CA TYR A 212 14.72 -15.33 4.24
C TYR A 212 13.20 -15.24 4.18
N GLU A 213 12.50 -16.31 3.83
CA GLU A 213 11.06 -16.32 3.65
C GLU A 213 10.33 -15.77 4.88
N ASN A 214 10.66 -16.26 6.06
CA ASN A 214 10.03 -15.80 7.30
C ASN A 214 10.31 -14.31 7.57
N SER A 215 11.54 -13.85 7.35
CA SER A 215 11.90 -12.43 7.54
C SER A 215 11.20 -11.54 6.54
N PHE A 216 11.10 -11.97 5.29
CA PHE A 216 10.38 -11.28 4.24
C PHE A 216 8.86 -11.20 4.52
N LEU A 217 8.25 -12.33 4.92
CA LEU A 217 6.83 -12.38 5.30
C LEU A 217 6.55 -11.47 6.49
N TRP A 218 7.49 -11.42 7.45
CA TRP A 218 7.38 -10.52 8.58
C TRP A 218 7.32 -9.05 8.15
N LEU A 219 8.24 -8.57 7.30
CA LEU A 219 8.23 -7.19 6.78
C LEU A 219 6.94 -6.85 6.02
N LYS A 220 6.42 -7.80 5.24
CA LYS A 220 5.14 -7.66 4.56
C LYS A 220 3.98 -7.53 5.54
N ASP A 221 3.93 -8.43 6.54
CA ASP A 221 2.84 -8.44 7.53
C ASP A 221 2.90 -7.23 8.47
N ALA A 222 4.13 -6.73 8.74
CA ALA A 222 4.37 -5.47 9.42
C ALA A 222 3.92 -4.24 8.60
N GLY A 223 3.68 -4.40 7.31
CA GLY A 223 3.23 -3.32 6.44
C GLY A 223 4.32 -2.32 6.05
N VAL A 224 5.60 -2.64 6.27
CA VAL A 224 6.72 -1.75 5.91
C VAL A 224 7.20 -1.95 4.47
N VAL A 225 6.82 -3.06 3.84
CA VAL A 225 7.13 -3.36 2.44
C VAL A 225 5.91 -3.90 1.69
N LEU A 226 5.90 -3.71 0.37
CA LEU A 226 4.86 -4.14 -0.54
C LEU A 226 5.44 -5.10 -1.58
N PRO A 227 5.28 -6.41 -1.44
CA PRO A 227 5.71 -7.37 -2.45
C PRO A 227 4.70 -7.44 -3.58
N VAL A 228 5.18 -7.27 -4.80
CA VAL A 228 4.44 -7.48 -6.04
C VAL A 228 4.98 -8.72 -6.70
N TYR A 229 4.18 -9.79 -6.78
CA TYR A 229 4.61 -11.10 -7.25
C TYR A 229 4.46 -11.24 -8.76
N ASN A 230 5.34 -12.05 -9.35
CA ASN A 230 5.17 -12.47 -10.74
C ASN A 230 4.00 -13.45 -10.87
N VAL A 231 3.28 -13.33 -11.97
CA VAL A 231 2.33 -14.35 -12.42
C VAL A 231 2.82 -14.98 -13.71
N ASP A 232 2.63 -16.30 -13.85
CA ASP A 232 3.06 -17.03 -15.05
C ASP A 232 2.14 -16.75 -16.24
N ALA A 233 0.88 -16.37 -15.98
CA ALA A 233 -0.06 -15.93 -16.99
C ALA A 233 -0.98 -14.83 -16.40
N PRO A 234 -1.23 -13.74 -17.15
CA PRO A 234 -2.17 -12.70 -16.75
C PRO A 234 -3.62 -13.15 -17.03
N ILE A 235 -4.10 -14.12 -16.26
CA ILE A 235 -5.44 -14.72 -16.38
C ILE A 235 -6.08 -14.74 -14.99
N VAL A 236 -7.35 -14.36 -14.89
CA VAL A 236 -8.13 -14.37 -13.64
C VAL A 236 -8.48 -15.83 -13.24
N PRO A 237 -8.32 -16.23 -11.98
CA PRO A 237 -7.72 -15.46 -10.89
C PRO A 237 -6.19 -15.51 -10.94
N MET A 238 -5.55 -14.34 -11.01
CA MET A 238 -4.07 -14.25 -11.12
C MET A 238 -3.33 -14.93 -9.98
N LYS A 239 -3.95 -15.00 -8.82
CA LYS A 239 -3.41 -15.70 -7.64
C LYS A 239 -3.12 -17.18 -7.92
N ALA A 240 -3.84 -17.83 -8.86
CA ALA A 240 -3.63 -19.23 -9.21
C ALA A 240 -2.31 -19.48 -9.96
N SER A 241 -1.78 -18.47 -10.67
CA SER A 241 -0.53 -18.53 -11.41
C SER A 241 0.62 -17.75 -10.74
N LYS A 242 0.44 -17.37 -9.48
CA LYS A 242 1.42 -16.61 -8.69
C LYS A 242 2.68 -17.41 -8.44
N ASN A 243 3.82 -16.85 -8.79
CA ASN A 243 5.13 -17.39 -8.47
C ASN A 243 5.71 -16.68 -7.24
N SER A 244 5.67 -17.35 -6.08
CA SER A 244 6.09 -16.76 -4.80
C SER A 244 7.59 -16.46 -4.71
N ASN A 245 8.41 -17.09 -5.55
CA ASN A 245 9.87 -16.91 -5.54
C ASN A 245 10.36 -15.77 -6.44
N ILE A 246 9.45 -15.18 -7.21
CA ILE A 246 9.77 -14.09 -8.14
C ILE A 246 8.88 -12.89 -7.80
N PHE A 247 9.45 -11.82 -7.27
CA PHE A 247 8.72 -10.62 -6.89
C PHE A 247 9.58 -9.38 -7.03
N LYS A 248 8.91 -8.23 -7.12
CA LYS A 248 9.47 -6.90 -6.89
C LYS A 248 9.13 -6.51 -5.44
N LEU A 249 10.02 -5.81 -4.76
CA LEU A 249 9.80 -5.36 -3.39
C LEU A 249 9.78 -3.84 -3.35
N PHE A 250 8.60 -3.27 -3.12
CA PHE A 250 8.40 -1.84 -3.00
C PHE A 250 8.38 -1.42 -1.53
N SER A 251 8.72 -0.16 -1.26
CA SER A 251 8.50 0.46 0.04
C SER A 251 7.01 0.74 0.25
N SER A 252 6.53 0.62 1.47
CA SER A 252 5.14 0.99 1.81
C SER A 252 4.87 2.49 1.71
N ASP A 253 5.93 3.31 1.71
CA ASP A 253 5.86 4.76 1.58
C ASP A 253 6.94 5.27 0.62
N THR A 254 6.52 6.11 -0.33
CA THR A 254 7.44 6.66 -1.34
C THR A 254 8.44 7.65 -0.75
N GLY A 255 8.06 8.39 0.31
CA GLY A 255 8.96 9.30 1.01
C GLY A 255 10.05 8.54 1.78
N LEU A 256 9.72 7.43 2.42
CA LEU A 256 10.72 6.57 3.06
C LEU A 256 11.65 5.92 2.03
N LEU A 257 11.16 5.58 0.84
CA LEU A 257 12.02 5.14 -0.26
C LEU A 257 13.02 6.22 -0.65
N THR A 258 12.55 7.46 -0.85
CA THR A 258 13.40 8.58 -1.25
C THR A 258 14.34 9.06 -0.15
N ASN A 259 14.05 8.75 1.12
CA ASN A 259 14.94 9.08 2.24
C ASN A 259 16.32 8.40 2.12
N ALA A 260 16.42 7.29 1.41
CA ALA A 260 17.69 6.63 1.10
C ALA A 260 18.59 7.42 0.12
N TYR A 261 18.10 8.51 -0.50
CA TYR A 261 18.82 9.31 -1.46
C TYR A 261 19.37 10.58 -0.83
N THR A 262 20.41 11.17 -1.47
CA THR A 262 20.97 12.44 -1.01
C THR A 262 20.00 13.60 -1.25
N THR A 263 20.19 14.69 -0.52
CA THR A 263 19.37 15.90 -0.67
C THR A 263 19.48 16.47 -2.10
N GLU A 264 20.65 16.39 -2.71
CA GLU A 264 20.90 16.83 -4.09
C GLU A 264 20.02 16.03 -5.07
N THR A 265 20.00 14.70 -4.95
CA THR A 265 19.14 13.83 -5.78
C THR A 265 17.67 14.16 -5.60
N LYS A 266 17.23 14.48 -4.37
CA LYS A 266 15.83 14.90 -4.11
C LYS A 266 15.50 16.25 -4.77
N ILE A 267 16.43 17.20 -4.77
CA ILE A 267 16.27 18.48 -5.47
C ILE A 267 16.15 18.27 -6.99
N GLU A 268 16.95 17.37 -7.56
CA GLU A 268 16.88 17.02 -8.98
C GLU A 268 15.54 16.37 -9.34
N LEU A 269 14.99 15.51 -8.44
CA LEU A 269 13.65 14.96 -8.59
C LEU A 269 12.58 16.07 -8.67
N ILE A 270 12.61 17.04 -7.75
CA ILE A 270 11.64 18.16 -7.73
C ILE A 270 11.76 19.00 -9.01
N ASN A 271 12.98 19.24 -9.47
CA ASN A 271 13.24 20.05 -10.65
C ASN A 271 12.93 19.33 -11.97
N LYS A 272 12.43 18.09 -11.89
CA LYS A 272 12.10 17.25 -13.07
C LYS A 272 13.27 17.10 -14.05
N ASN A 273 14.52 17.16 -13.55
CA ASN A 273 15.69 16.95 -14.36
C ASN A 273 15.74 15.49 -14.81
N GLY A 274 15.73 15.25 -16.13
CA GLY A 274 15.61 13.93 -16.74
C GLY A 274 16.82 12.99 -16.51
N GLU A 275 17.83 13.42 -15.74
CA GLU A 275 19.01 12.63 -15.39
C GLU A 275 18.74 11.65 -14.24
N VAL A 276 17.73 11.91 -13.38
CA VAL A 276 17.34 10.99 -12.31
C VAL A 276 16.40 9.94 -12.86
N ASN A 277 16.71 8.67 -12.58
CA ASN A 277 15.83 7.55 -12.94
C ASN A 277 14.55 7.55 -12.06
N ASN A 278 13.55 8.29 -12.48
CA ASN A 278 12.26 8.39 -11.77
C ASN A 278 11.40 7.12 -11.86
N GLY A 279 11.79 6.13 -12.67
CA GLY A 279 11.01 4.94 -12.90
C GLY A 279 10.77 4.11 -11.63
N ALA A 280 11.77 4.04 -10.74
CA ALA A 280 11.63 3.33 -9.46
C ALA A 280 10.61 4.02 -8.54
N HIS A 281 10.68 5.35 -8.44
CA HIS A 281 9.78 6.14 -7.58
C HIS A 281 8.34 6.13 -8.11
N PHE A 282 8.15 6.24 -9.43
CA PHE A 282 6.84 6.18 -10.05
C PHE A 282 6.18 4.81 -9.88
N GLU A 283 6.93 3.71 -10.12
CA GLU A 283 6.39 2.38 -9.90
C GLU A 283 6.07 2.12 -8.42
N ASN A 284 6.93 2.60 -7.49
CA ASN A 284 6.65 2.49 -6.06
C ASN A 284 5.39 3.25 -5.67
N ALA A 285 5.22 4.49 -6.13
CA ALA A 285 4.04 5.29 -5.82
C ALA A 285 2.76 4.65 -6.38
N VAL A 286 2.79 4.10 -7.60
CA VAL A 286 1.65 3.38 -8.18
C VAL A 286 1.36 2.09 -7.40
N ALA A 287 2.38 1.29 -7.05
CA ALA A 287 2.19 0.06 -6.28
C ALA A 287 1.61 0.35 -4.88
N GLN A 288 2.13 1.40 -4.19
CA GLN A 288 1.61 1.89 -2.92
C GLN A 288 0.15 2.28 -3.04
N GLN A 289 -0.19 3.11 -4.03
CA GLN A 289 -1.54 3.63 -4.24
C GLN A 289 -2.54 2.52 -4.54
N LEU A 290 -2.19 1.59 -5.44
CA LEU A 290 -3.06 0.46 -5.78
C LEU A 290 -3.31 -0.45 -4.58
N THR A 291 -2.26 -0.69 -3.76
CA THR A 291 -2.40 -1.50 -2.54
C THR A 291 -3.29 -0.82 -1.51
N ALA A 292 -3.15 0.50 -1.31
CA ALA A 292 -4.01 1.28 -0.43
C ALA A 292 -5.48 1.29 -0.90
N ASN A 293 -5.70 1.27 -2.21
CA ASN A 293 -7.02 1.20 -2.84
C ASN A 293 -7.66 -0.22 -2.86
N GLY A 294 -7.01 -1.21 -2.22
CA GLY A 294 -7.55 -2.56 -2.05
C GLY A 294 -7.15 -3.58 -3.11
N PHE A 295 -6.35 -3.19 -4.10
CA PHE A 295 -5.86 -4.15 -5.10
C PHE A 295 -4.71 -5.01 -4.54
N GLU A 296 -4.60 -6.23 -5.05
CA GLU A 296 -3.40 -7.05 -4.94
C GLU A 296 -2.62 -6.94 -6.27
N PRO A 297 -1.57 -6.10 -6.35
CA PRO A 297 -0.83 -5.91 -7.59
C PRO A 297 0.09 -7.11 -7.87
N TYR A 298 0.21 -7.45 -9.14
CA TYR A 298 1.12 -8.45 -9.69
C TYR A 298 1.96 -7.83 -10.81
N PHE A 299 2.93 -8.58 -11.34
CA PHE A 299 3.59 -8.29 -12.61
C PHE A 299 3.73 -9.57 -13.44
N CYS A 300 4.00 -9.42 -14.73
CA CYS A 300 4.24 -10.58 -15.58
C CYS A 300 5.47 -10.36 -16.45
N LYS A 301 6.45 -11.27 -16.36
CA LYS A 301 7.64 -11.23 -17.19
C LYS A 301 7.78 -12.51 -17.99
N LYS A 302 7.82 -12.38 -19.31
CA LYS A 302 8.02 -13.48 -20.25
C LYS A 302 9.19 -13.21 -21.19
N LYS A 303 9.94 -14.25 -21.52
CA LYS A 303 11.18 -14.16 -22.32
C LYS A 303 10.95 -13.50 -23.69
N ASN A 304 9.84 -13.80 -24.36
CA ASN A 304 9.57 -13.36 -25.73
C ASN A 304 8.61 -12.17 -25.83
N THR A 305 7.86 -11.85 -24.76
CA THR A 305 6.82 -10.82 -24.76
C THR A 305 7.29 -9.54 -24.07
N GLY A 306 8.17 -9.69 -23.09
CA GLY A 306 8.67 -8.60 -22.27
C GLY A 306 8.14 -8.66 -20.84
N GLU A 307 8.15 -7.52 -20.16
CA GLU A 307 7.66 -7.36 -18.78
C GLU A 307 6.56 -6.32 -18.75
N LEU A 308 5.42 -6.67 -18.15
CA LEU A 308 4.37 -5.73 -17.73
C LEU A 308 4.69 -5.27 -16.32
N ASP A 309 4.75 -3.95 -16.10
CA ASP A 309 5.19 -3.36 -14.85
C ASP A 309 4.30 -3.76 -13.67
N ILE A 310 2.98 -3.59 -13.82
CA ILE A 310 1.97 -3.92 -12.83
C ILE A 310 0.73 -4.51 -13.52
N LEU A 311 0.09 -5.44 -12.84
CA LEU A 311 -1.20 -6.04 -13.23
C LEU A 311 -2.13 -5.99 -12.02
N ILE A 312 -3.39 -5.67 -12.26
CA ILE A 312 -4.47 -5.77 -11.26
C ILE A 312 -5.65 -6.56 -11.81
N GLU A 313 -6.42 -7.17 -10.91
CA GLU A 313 -7.75 -7.67 -11.24
C GLU A 313 -8.77 -6.58 -10.95
N MET A 314 -9.55 -6.20 -11.92
CA MET A 314 -10.60 -5.20 -11.78
C MET A 314 -11.86 -5.64 -12.51
N SER A 315 -12.99 -5.73 -11.81
CA SER A 315 -14.28 -6.18 -12.37
C SER A 315 -14.17 -7.55 -13.08
N GLY A 316 -13.42 -8.50 -12.48
CA GLY A 316 -13.23 -9.84 -13.03
C GLY A 316 -12.35 -9.94 -14.27
N LYS A 317 -11.60 -8.91 -14.59
CA LYS A 317 -10.67 -8.84 -15.75
C LYS A 317 -9.28 -8.44 -15.31
N VAL A 318 -8.27 -8.90 -16.06
CA VAL A 318 -6.90 -8.44 -15.89
C VAL A 318 -6.74 -7.08 -16.56
N VAL A 319 -6.20 -6.13 -15.83
CA VAL A 319 -5.90 -4.77 -16.32
C VAL A 319 -4.40 -4.51 -16.14
N PRO A 320 -3.64 -4.47 -17.24
CA PRO A 320 -2.25 -4.05 -17.22
C PRO A 320 -2.12 -2.55 -16.95
N ILE A 321 -1.07 -2.24 -16.19
CA ILE A 321 -0.66 -0.86 -15.89
C ILE A 321 0.83 -0.75 -16.21
N GLU A 322 1.15 0.13 -17.14
CA GLU A 322 2.52 0.50 -17.50
C GLU A 322 2.85 1.82 -16.83
N VAL A 323 4.07 1.97 -16.31
CA VAL A 323 4.50 3.18 -15.61
C VAL A 323 5.71 3.79 -16.33
N LYS A 324 5.57 5.01 -16.83
CA LYS A 324 6.57 5.70 -17.64
C LYS A 324 6.97 7.03 -17.02
N SER A 325 8.25 7.18 -16.67
CA SER A 325 8.80 8.44 -16.17
C SER A 325 9.44 9.31 -17.24
N GLY A 326 9.64 8.78 -18.46
CA GLY A 326 10.26 9.48 -19.58
C GLY A 326 9.26 10.12 -20.56
N LYS A 327 9.79 10.93 -21.50
CA LYS A 327 8.98 11.61 -22.53
C LYS A 327 8.36 10.66 -23.55
N SER A 328 8.95 9.48 -23.77
CA SER A 328 8.49 8.48 -24.76
C SER A 328 7.47 7.49 -24.16
N TYR A 329 6.51 7.99 -23.39
CA TYR A 329 5.56 7.15 -22.65
C TYR A 329 4.57 6.38 -23.54
N LYS A 330 4.39 6.78 -24.81
CA LYS A 330 3.57 6.07 -25.79
C LYS A 330 4.26 4.83 -26.40
N VAL A 331 5.52 4.57 -26.04
CA VAL A 331 6.26 3.40 -26.50
C VAL A 331 6.24 2.32 -25.38
N HIS A 332 5.39 1.32 -25.57
CA HIS A 332 5.17 0.24 -24.58
C HIS A 332 5.08 -1.13 -25.24
N LYS A 333 6.17 -1.53 -25.91
CA LYS A 333 6.24 -2.78 -26.71
C LYS A 333 5.77 -4.03 -25.96
N ALA A 334 6.07 -4.15 -24.66
CA ALA A 334 5.64 -5.28 -23.85
C ALA A 334 4.11 -5.30 -23.76
N LEU A 335 3.49 -4.19 -23.39
CA LEU A 335 2.03 -4.05 -23.31
C LEU A 335 1.37 -4.41 -24.65
N ASP A 336 1.87 -3.88 -25.77
CA ASP A 336 1.36 -4.16 -27.11
C ASP A 336 1.43 -5.65 -27.46
N ASN A 337 2.52 -6.33 -27.04
CA ASN A 337 2.70 -7.76 -27.27
C ASN A 337 1.73 -8.58 -26.42
N PHE A 338 1.55 -8.24 -25.15
CA PHE A 338 0.62 -8.95 -24.27
C PHE A 338 -0.83 -8.79 -24.72
N MET A 339 -1.24 -7.58 -25.15
CA MET A 339 -2.60 -7.31 -25.63
C MET A 339 -2.95 -8.06 -26.91
N LYS A 340 -1.96 -8.49 -27.70
CA LYS A 340 -2.16 -9.29 -28.91
C LYS A 340 -2.39 -10.78 -28.64
N ILE A 341 -2.22 -11.24 -27.39
CA ILE A 341 -2.41 -12.65 -27.03
C ILE A 341 -3.89 -12.86 -26.67
N PRO A 342 -4.67 -13.59 -27.52
CA PRO A 342 -6.12 -13.70 -27.33
C PRO A 342 -6.51 -14.32 -26.00
N ASP A 343 -5.75 -15.32 -25.54
CA ASP A 343 -6.02 -16.08 -24.32
C ASP A 343 -5.98 -15.22 -23.02
N TYR A 344 -5.39 -14.01 -23.09
CA TYR A 344 -5.29 -13.13 -21.94
C TYR A 344 -6.50 -12.21 -21.78
N HIS A 345 -7.34 -12.09 -22.81
CA HIS A 345 -8.57 -11.30 -22.81
C HIS A 345 -8.38 -9.88 -22.24
N ILE A 346 -7.25 -9.23 -22.59
CA ILE A 346 -6.92 -7.87 -22.13
C ILE A 346 -7.71 -6.88 -22.99
N GLU A 347 -8.78 -6.32 -22.41
CA GLU A 347 -9.68 -5.39 -23.12
C GLU A 347 -9.32 -3.92 -22.90
N LYS A 348 -8.61 -3.61 -21.81
CA LYS A 348 -8.16 -2.26 -21.48
C LYS A 348 -6.84 -2.28 -20.75
N ALA A 349 -6.09 -1.21 -20.87
CA ALA A 349 -4.84 -1.00 -20.15
C ALA A 349 -4.68 0.47 -19.77
N TYR A 350 -3.87 0.75 -18.77
CA TYR A 350 -3.51 2.10 -18.37
C TYR A 350 -2.00 2.32 -18.53
N VAL A 351 -1.63 3.53 -18.90
CA VAL A 351 -0.24 4.01 -18.92
C VAL A 351 -0.18 5.25 -18.06
N PHE A 352 0.46 5.15 -16.89
CA PHE A 352 0.73 6.30 -16.04
C PHE A 352 2.03 6.98 -16.43
N SER A 353 1.97 8.29 -16.65
CA SER A 353 3.13 9.07 -17.12
C SER A 353 3.05 10.53 -16.65
N MET A 354 4.00 11.35 -17.11
CA MET A 354 3.93 12.80 -16.96
C MET A 354 3.00 13.47 -17.99
N GLY A 355 2.45 12.72 -18.95
CA GLY A 355 1.51 13.23 -19.94
C GLY A 355 0.12 13.48 -19.36
N ASN A 356 -0.69 14.24 -20.10
CA ASN A 356 -2.08 14.50 -19.74
C ASN A 356 -3.00 13.32 -20.09
N VAL A 357 -4.29 13.40 -19.74
CA VAL A 357 -5.26 12.36 -20.04
C VAL A 357 -5.48 12.26 -21.54
N GLU A 358 -5.33 11.05 -22.07
CA GLU A 358 -5.57 10.72 -23.48
C GLU A 358 -6.01 9.25 -23.59
N ARG A 359 -6.79 8.93 -24.64
CA ARG A 359 -7.20 7.55 -24.90
C ARG A 359 -6.93 7.17 -26.35
N GLU A 360 -6.21 6.07 -26.54
CA GLU A 360 -5.96 5.47 -27.86
C GLU A 360 -6.44 4.01 -27.87
N GLY A 361 -7.59 3.76 -28.45
CA GLY A 361 -8.18 2.42 -28.48
C GLY A 361 -8.47 1.86 -27.09
N ALA A 362 -7.81 0.75 -26.76
CA ALA A 362 -7.95 0.09 -25.46
C ALA A 362 -6.99 0.64 -24.38
N VAL A 363 -6.05 1.51 -24.74
CA VAL A 363 -5.08 2.10 -23.84
C VAL A 363 -5.52 3.50 -23.42
N THR A 364 -5.58 3.74 -22.12
CA THR A 364 -5.81 5.06 -21.54
C THR A 364 -4.53 5.56 -20.89
N TYR A 365 -4.02 6.69 -21.36
CA TYR A 365 -2.89 7.40 -20.80
C TYR A 365 -3.40 8.34 -19.72
N LEU A 366 -2.78 8.29 -18.56
CA LEU A 366 -3.18 9.08 -17.39
C LEU A 366 -1.96 9.78 -16.79
N PRO A 367 -2.14 11.01 -16.30
CA PRO A 367 -1.14 11.63 -15.45
C PRO A 367 -0.82 10.73 -14.26
N ILE A 368 0.45 10.61 -13.90
CA ILE A 368 0.88 9.76 -12.78
C ILE A 368 0.16 10.10 -11.47
N TYR A 369 -0.17 11.37 -11.25
CA TYR A 369 -0.87 11.81 -10.05
C TYR A 369 -2.33 11.31 -9.98
N MET A 370 -2.91 10.79 -11.08
CA MET A 370 -4.27 10.22 -11.09
C MET A 370 -4.32 8.74 -10.67
N CYS A 371 -3.20 8.12 -10.31
CA CYS A 371 -3.19 6.71 -9.92
C CYS A 371 -4.08 6.43 -8.69
N TYR A 372 -4.33 7.43 -7.82
CA TYR A 372 -5.22 7.31 -6.66
C TYR A 372 -6.70 7.12 -7.06
N LEU A 373 -7.09 7.50 -8.28
CA LEU A 373 -8.47 7.35 -8.79
C LEU A 373 -8.79 5.92 -9.26
N LEU A 374 -7.78 5.06 -9.46
CA LEU A 374 -8.01 3.65 -9.67
C LEU A 374 -8.42 3.00 -8.33
N LYS A 375 -9.73 2.87 -8.14
CA LYS A 375 -10.33 2.23 -6.94
C LYS A 375 -11.12 1.02 -7.39
N GLU A 376 -11.13 -0.04 -6.56
CA GLU A 376 -11.98 -1.19 -6.79
C GLU A 376 -13.46 -0.74 -6.71
N GLN A 377 -14.24 -1.10 -7.73
CA GLN A 377 -15.66 -0.77 -7.71
C GLN A 377 -16.33 -1.59 -6.61
N LYS A 378 -16.88 -0.92 -5.61
CA LYS A 378 -17.75 -1.58 -4.63
C LYS A 378 -18.99 -2.05 -5.36
N LEU A 379 -19.07 -3.35 -5.60
CA LEU A 379 -20.30 -3.98 -6.08
C LEU A 379 -21.41 -3.70 -5.06
N GLY A 380 -22.59 -3.30 -5.53
CA GLY A 380 -23.78 -3.20 -4.70
C GLY A 380 -24.14 -4.57 -4.09
N ARG A 381 -25.18 -4.62 -3.28
CA ARG A 381 -25.66 -5.89 -2.73
C ARG A 381 -25.94 -6.87 -3.86
N LEU A 382 -25.21 -7.98 -3.91
CA LEU A 382 -25.52 -9.11 -4.76
C LEU A 382 -26.50 -10.00 -3.99
N ILE A 383 -27.79 -9.89 -4.30
CA ILE A 383 -28.82 -10.75 -3.72
C ILE A 383 -29.03 -11.91 -4.69
N VAL A 384 -28.77 -13.12 -4.23
CA VAL A 384 -29.09 -14.34 -4.95
C VAL A 384 -30.18 -15.03 -4.17
N GLU A 385 -31.40 -15.00 -4.68
CA GLU A 385 -32.52 -15.76 -4.13
C GLU A 385 -32.51 -17.16 -4.75
N LEU A 386 -32.53 -18.19 -3.92
CA LEU A 386 -32.70 -19.54 -4.39
C LEU A 386 -34.22 -19.81 -4.47
N ASP A 387 -34.68 -20.15 -5.66
CA ASP A 387 -36.03 -20.66 -5.84
C ASP A 387 -36.09 -22.07 -5.24
N MET A 388 -36.78 -22.19 -4.12
CA MET A 388 -36.99 -23.46 -3.39
C MET A 388 -38.38 -24.04 -3.64
N ASP A 389 -39.18 -23.43 -4.53
CA ASP A 389 -40.49 -23.91 -4.88
C ASP A 389 -40.40 -25.19 -5.73
N GLY A 390 -40.53 -26.33 -5.11
CA GLY A 390 -40.52 -27.63 -5.80
C GLY A 390 -39.54 -28.68 -5.27
N LEU A 391 -38.88 -28.40 -4.12
CA LEU A 391 -38.08 -29.40 -3.39
C LEU A 391 -38.89 -30.17 -2.37
#